data_fff98039ca725f8edd7be965f99dfb93
#
_entry.id   fff98039ca725f8edd7be965f99dfb93
#
_cell.length_a   1.000
_cell.length_b   1.000
_cell.length_c   1.000
_cell.angle_alpha   90.00
_cell.angle_beta   90.00
_cell.angle_gamma   90.00
#
_symmetry.space_group_name_H-M   'P 1'
#
loop_
_entity.id
_entity.type
_entity.pdbx_description
1 polymer ?
#
loop_
_entity_poly.entity_id
_entity_poly.type
_entity_poly.pdbx_seq_one_letter_code
_entity_poly.pdbx_strand_id
1 'polypeptide(L)'
;ALSYLTAPLAVFFAGYLRAPLAVAGLAVLAFAWWYAVCKTPQVKQVGQEEQGITLSVPKLVLLFALMLLWGYLGGQTGFFYQNSDWGYRNAIYRDLITNSWPVYYPQKDTALVYYIGHWLVPAALTKPVYALFGLDAAWMFARMALWGWTALGTYLVALNLLVYLRADTGKKQGIGLLFLIFFSGMDILGALYS
;
A
#
# COMPACT_ATOMS: atom_id res chain seq x y z
N ALA A 1 1.37 -3.24 10.44
CA ALA A 1 0.96 -1.93 9.88
C ALA A 1 2.15 -0.96 9.82
N LEU A 2 2.90 -0.75 10.93
CA LEU A 2 3.98 0.24 10.98
C LEU A 2 5.03 0.04 9.87
N SER A 3 5.52 -1.19 9.68
CA SER A 3 6.51 -1.51 8.63
C SER A 3 5.99 -1.21 7.21
N TYR A 4 4.70 -1.41 6.97
CA TYR A 4 4.07 -1.07 5.70
C TYR A 4 4.09 0.45 5.46
N LEU A 5 3.82 1.26 6.48
CA LEU A 5 3.82 2.72 6.37
C LEU A 5 5.24 3.30 6.25
N THR A 6 6.23 2.68 6.89
CA THR A 6 7.62 3.16 6.85
C THR A 6 8.38 2.73 5.60
N ALA A 7 7.98 1.65 4.92
CA ALA A 7 8.67 1.15 3.74
C ALA A 7 8.72 2.17 2.57
N PRO A 8 7.63 2.86 2.19
CA PRO A 8 7.70 3.89 1.14
C PRO A 8 8.61 5.05 1.50
N LEU A 9 8.65 5.45 2.79
CA LEU A 9 9.54 6.51 3.27
C LEU A 9 11.00 6.09 3.19
N ALA A 10 11.31 4.84 3.56
CA ALA A 10 12.67 4.31 3.45
C ALA A 10 13.14 4.27 1.99
N VAL A 11 12.28 3.81 1.07
CA VAL A 11 12.57 3.79 -0.37
C VAL A 11 12.74 5.22 -0.91
N PHE A 12 11.88 6.16 -0.48
CA PHE A 12 12.01 7.55 -0.86
C PHE A 12 13.33 8.16 -0.38
N PHE A 13 13.70 7.99 0.89
CA PHE A 13 14.97 8.52 1.40
C PHE A 13 16.16 7.93 0.64
N ALA A 14 16.17 6.62 0.39
CA ALA A 14 17.26 5.96 -0.32
C ALA A 14 17.37 6.39 -1.81
N GLY A 15 16.25 6.66 -2.46
CA GLY A 15 16.22 6.92 -3.91
C GLY A 15 16.17 8.39 -4.31
N TYR A 16 15.70 9.29 -3.43
CA TYR A 16 15.42 10.69 -3.78
C TYR A 16 16.31 11.70 -3.05
N LEU A 17 16.93 11.32 -1.93
CA LEU A 17 17.77 12.22 -1.17
C LEU A 17 19.25 12.02 -1.51
N ARG A 18 20.03 13.09 -1.32
CA ARG A 18 21.49 13.00 -1.37
C ARG A 18 22.01 12.12 -0.24
N ALA A 19 23.08 11.36 -0.50
CA ALA A 19 23.58 10.33 0.40
C ALA A 19 23.66 10.72 1.90
N PRO A 20 24.18 11.90 2.31
CA PRO A 20 24.19 12.26 3.73
C PRO A 20 22.80 12.41 4.34
N LEU A 21 21.85 13.01 3.60
CA LEU A 21 20.47 13.19 4.04
C LEU A 21 19.70 11.85 4.02
N ALA A 22 19.98 10.99 3.04
CA ALA A 22 19.41 9.66 2.99
C ALA A 22 19.80 8.83 4.20
N VAL A 23 21.09 8.81 4.55
CA VAL A 23 21.61 8.08 5.72
C VAL A 23 21.00 8.64 7.01
N ALA A 24 20.99 9.96 7.19
CA ALA A 24 20.38 10.58 8.35
C ALA A 24 18.87 10.27 8.47
N GLY A 25 18.12 10.41 7.36
CA GLY A 25 16.69 10.11 7.31
C GLY A 25 16.39 8.65 7.62
N LEU A 26 17.15 7.73 7.04
CA LEU A 26 17.01 6.29 7.31
C LEU A 26 17.34 5.94 8.76
N ALA A 27 18.37 6.56 9.34
CA ALA A 27 18.72 6.37 10.76
C ALA A 27 17.60 6.85 11.70
N VAL A 28 17.05 8.04 11.44
CA VAL A 28 15.89 8.56 12.20
C VAL A 28 14.68 7.66 12.04
N LEU A 29 14.38 7.20 10.82
CA LEU A 29 13.25 6.31 10.55
C LEU A 29 13.41 4.97 11.26
N ALA A 30 14.60 4.38 11.21
CA ALA A 30 14.91 3.13 11.90
C ALA A 30 14.81 3.28 13.42
N PHE A 31 15.32 4.39 13.96
CA PHE A 31 15.20 4.69 15.39
C PHE A 31 13.74 4.87 15.82
N ALA A 32 12.96 5.64 15.06
CA ALA A 32 11.54 5.86 15.33
C ALA A 32 10.74 4.54 15.24
N TRP A 33 11.02 3.71 14.26
CA TRP A 33 10.42 2.38 14.11
C TRP A 33 10.76 1.48 15.31
N TRP A 34 12.05 1.40 15.66
CA TRP A 34 12.52 0.63 16.82
C TRP A 34 11.88 1.13 18.11
N TYR A 35 11.85 2.43 18.33
CA TYR A 35 11.23 3.03 19.50
C TYR A 35 9.74 2.69 19.59
N ALA A 36 9.01 2.83 18.49
CA ALA A 36 7.59 2.52 18.41
C ALA A 36 7.29 1.03 18.69
N VAL A 37 8.17 0.13 18.23
CA VAL A 37 7.96 -1.32 18.41
C VAL A 37 8.43 -1.80 19.79
N CYS A 38 9.58 -1.30 20.27
CA CYS A 38 10.25 -1.88 21.44
C CYS A 38 10.05 -1.07 22.72
N LYS A 39 9.80 0.24 22.63
CA LYS A 39 9.77 1.14 23.77
C LYS A 39 8.41 1.78 24.05
N THR A 40 7.51 1.83 23.06
CA THR A 40 6.17 2.35 23.33
C THR A 40 5.46 1.36 24.27
N PRO A 41 5.09 1.75 25.48
CA PRO A 41 4.33 0.89 26.37
C PRO A 41 3.08 0.46 25.64
N GLN A 42 2.80 -0.83 25.58
CA GLN A 42 1.45 -1.29 25.24
C GLN A 42 0.52 -0.56 26.23
N VAL A 43 -0.26 0.39 25.75
CA VAL A 43 -1.21 1.10 26.60
C VAL A 43 -2.18 0.03 27.12
N LYS A 44 -1.89 -0.49 28.31
CA LYS A 44 -2.87 -1.24 29.07
C LYS A 44 -3.95 -0.21 29.38
N GLN A 45 -5.04 -0.28 28.66
CA GLN A 45 -6.23 0.50 29.00
C GLN A 45 -6.63 0.02 30.40
N VAL A 46 -6.37 0.89 31.38
CA VAL A 46 -6.67 0.63 32.78
C VAL A 46 -8.18 0.30 32.86
N GLY A 47 -8.51 -0.91 33.31
CA GLY A 47 -9.89 -1.35 33.54
C GLY A 47 -10.62 -2.00 32.37
N GLN A 48 -9.93 -2.34 31.26
CA GLN A 48 -10.55 -3.14 30.19
C GLN A 48 -9.87 -4.52 30.16
N GLU A 49 -10.67 -5.57 30.39
CA GLU A 49 -10.27 -6.94 30.08
C GLU A 49 -9.73 -7.00 28.64
N GLU A 50 -8.60 -7.67 28.44
CA GLU A 50 -8.01 -7.91 27.14
C GLU A 50 -8.93 -8.83 26.30
N GLN A 51 -10.06 -8.31 25.85
CA GLN A 51 -10.85 -8.98 24.84
C GLN A 51 -10.21 -8.70 23.48
N GLY A 52 -9.05 -9.29 23.26
CA GLY A 52 -8.43 -9.33 21.94
C GLY A 52 -9.35 -10.10 20.98
N ILE A 53 -9.51 -9.57 19.77
CA ILE A 53 -10.24 -10.31 18.74
C ILE A 53 -9.39 -11.49 18.33
N THR A 54 -9.88 -12.70 18.53
CA THR A 54 -9.25 -13.91 18.02
C THR A 54 -9.79 -14.21 16.62
N LEU A 55 -8.94 -14.02 15.62
CA LEU A 55 -9.23 -14.45 14.26
C LEU A 55 -8.54 -15.78 13.99
N SER A 56 -9.28 -16.79 13.58
CA SER A 56 -8.71 -18.06 13.17
C SER A 56 -7.92 -17.90 11.86
N VAL A 57 -6.89 -18.74 11.65
CA VAL A 57 -6.07 -18.71 10.43
C VAL A 57 -6.92 -18.74 9.14
N PRO A 58 -7.94 -19.61 9.01
CA PRO A 58 -8.81 -19.58 7.83
C PRO A 58 -9.50 -18.23 7.60
N LYS A 59 -9.92 -17.53 8.65
CA LYS A 59 -10.52 -16.19 8.52
C LYS A 59 -9.49 -15.14 8.05
N LEU A 60 -8.26 -15.22 8.53
CA LEU A 60 -7.18 -14.34 8.06
C LEU A 60 -6.87 -14.56 6.58
N VAL A 61 -6.80 -15.83 6.15
CA VAL A 61 -6.60 -16.18 4.74
C VAL A 61 -7.76 -15.71 3.88
N LEU A 62 -9.00 -15.95 4.32
CA LEU A 62 -10.19 -15.49 3.61
C LEU A 62 -10.23 -13.96 3.48
N LEU A 63 -9.89 -13.23 4.54
CA LEU A 63 -9.82 -11.79 4.53
C LEU A 63 -8.76 -11.29 3.53
N PHE A 64 -7.59 -11.92 3.51
CA PHE A 64 -6.54 -11.57 2.56
C PHE A 64 -6.97 -11.84 1.11
N ALA A 65 -7.60 -13.00 0.85
CA ALA A 65 -8.16 -13.35 -0.46
C ALA A 65 -9.24 -12.33 -0.91
N LEU A 66 -10.07 -11.87 0.01
CA LEU A 66 -11.07 -10.82 -0.26
C LEU A 66 -10.39 -9.49 -0.66
N MET A 67 -9.31 -9.11 0.02
CA MET A 67 -8.56 -7.88 -0.33
C MET A 67 -7.83 -8.02 -1.68
N LEU A 68 -7.32 -9.20 -2.01
CA LEU A 68 -6.79 -9.49 -3.34
C LEU A 68 -7.87 -9.35 -4.41
N LEU A 69 -9.04 -9.94 -4.21
CA LEU A 69 -10.16 -9.83 -5.14
C LEU A 69 -10.60 -8.37 -5.30
N TRP A 70 -10.73 -7.63 -4.20
CA TRP A 70 -11.09 -6.21 -4.25
C TRP A 70 -10.06 -5.38 -5.02
N GLY A 71 -8.76 -5.57 -4.78
CA GLY A 71 -7.70 -4.90 -5.53
C GLY A 71 -7.70 -5.28 -7.03
N TYR A 72 -8.02 -6.52 -7.37
CA TYR A 72 -8.18 -6.97 -8.75
C TYR A 72 -9.33 -6.25 -9.46
N LEU A 73 -10.51 -6.22 -8.85
CA LEU A 73 -11.70 -5.56 -9.37
C LEU A 73 -11.53 -4.02 -9.43
N GLY A 74 -10.71 -3.43 -8.55
CA GLY A 74 -10.33 -2.03 -8.55
C GLY A 74 -9.32 -1.60 -9.62
N GLY A 75 -8.96 -2.49 -10.54
CA GLY A 75 -8.10 -2.19 -11.69
C GLY A 75 -6.59 -2.15 -11.37
N GLN A 76 -6.14 -2.53 -10.17
CA GLN A 76 -4.72 -2.47 -9.76
C GLN A 76 -3.80 -3.34 -10.63
N THR A 77 -4.32 -4.44 -11.16
CA THR A 77 -3.55 -5.35 -12.04
C THR A 77 -3.50 -4.89 -13.49
N GLY A 78 -4.41 -4.01 -13.91
CA GLY A 78 -4.66 -3.70 -15.32
C GLY A 78 -5.26 -4.85 -16.14
N PHE A 79 -5.68 -5.95 -15.49
CA PHE A 79 -6.42 -7.06 -16.14
C PHE A 79 -7.93 -6.89 -16.06
N PHE A 80 -8.39 -5.99 -15.22
CA PHE A 80 -9.78 -5.60 -15.10
C PHE A 80 -9.97 -4.17 -15.59
N TYR A 81 -11.21 -3.69 -15.60
CA TYR A 81 -11.55 -2.35 -16.07
C TYR A 81 -10.71 -1.27 -15.36
N GLN A 82 -10.15 -0.38 -16.14
CA GLN A 82 -9.45 0.82 -15.68
C GLN A 82 -10.10 2.06 -16.31
N ASN A 83 -10.48 3.03 -15.50
CA ASN A 83 -10.98 4.32 -15.97
C ASN A 83 -9.83 5.18 -16.58
N SER A 84 -10.17 6.37 -17.09
CA SER A 84 -9.21 7.29 -17.74
C SER A 84 -8.01 7.68 -16.85
N ASP A 85 -8.20 7.74 -15.52
CA ASP A 85 -7.13 8.10 -14.57
C ASP A 85 -5.96 7.10 -14.57
N TRP A 86 -6.25 5.84 -14.90
CA TRP A 86 -5.20 4.81 -14.95
C TRP A 86 -4.19 5.05 -16.08
N GLY A 87 -4.52 5.81 -17.11
CA GLY A 87 -3.55 6.23 -18.11
C GLY A 87 -2.38 6.98 -17.49
N TYR A 88 -2.65 7.97 -16.66
CA TYR A 88 -1.63 8.74 -15.94
C TYR A 88 -0.93 7.93 -14.86
N ARG A 89 -1.67 7.15 -14.09
CA ARG A 89 -1.13 6.31 -13.01
C ARG A 89 -0.14 5.28 -13.54
N ASN A 90 -0.49 4.60 -14.62
CA ASN A 90 0.38 3.62 -15.28
C ASN A 90 1.62 4.30 -15.90
N ALA A 91 1.49 5.50 -16.46
CA ALA A 91 2.63 6.26 -16.98
C ALA A 91 3.62 6.62 -15.86
N ILE A 92 3.14 7.18 -14.76
CA ILE A 92 3.95 7.50 -13.58
C ILE A 92 4.66 6.24 -13.04
N TYR A 93 3.92 5.15 -12.91
CA TYR A 93 4.47 3.91 -12.40
C TYR A 93 5.53 3.31 -13.31
N ARG A 94 5.33 3.38 -14.63
CA ARG A 94 6.32 2.99 -15.62
C ARG A 94 7.58 3.86 -15.53
N ASP A 95 7.41 5.18 -15.41
CA ASP A 95 8.54 6.11 -15.29
C ASP A 95 9.36 5.85 -14.01
N LEU A 96 8.71 5.51 -12.91
CA LEU A 96 9.39 5.08 -11.68
C LEU A 96 10.21 3.80 -11.86
N ILE A 97 9.82 2.90 -12.75
CA ILE A 97 10.53 1.64 -13.02
C ILE A 97 11.71 1.87 -13.98
N THR A 98 11.48 2.63 -15.06
CA THR A 98 12.42 2.73 -16.17
C THR A 98 13.49 3.80 -15.99
N ASN A 99 13.20 4.87 -15.23
CA ASN A 99 14.14 5.96 -15.03
C ASN A 99 14.93 5.84 -13.71
N SER A 100 16.09 6.52 -13.66
CA SER A 100 16.82 6.74 -12.41
C SER A 100 16.02 7.62 -11.46
N TRP A 101 16.22 7.44 -10.15
CA TRP A 101 15.60 8.31 -9.15
C TRP A 101 16.56 9.39 -8.66
N PRO A 102 16.07 10.61 -8.39
CA PRO A 102 14.71 11.11 -8.67
C PRO A 102 14.41 11.18 -10.16
N VAL A 103 13.16 10.86 -10.55
CA VAL A 103 12.74 10.93 -11.96
C VAL A 103 12.70 12.40 -12.39
N TYR A 104 13.39 12.73 -13.46
CA TYR A 104 13.50 14.07 -14.01
C TYR A 104 13.15 14.10 -15.50
N TYR A 105 12.41 15.10 -15.92
CA TYR A 105 11.98 15.30 -17.31
C TYR A 105 12.75 16.49 -17.93
N PRO A 106 13.87 16.26 -18.62
CA PRO A 106 14.70 17.35 -19.15
C PRO A 106 13.96 18.30 -20.09
N GLN A 107 12.99 17.77 -20.86
CA GLN A 107 12.21 18.57 -21.83
C GLN A 107 11.31 19.62 -21.16
N LYS A 108 10.98 19.44 -19.91
CA LYS A 108 10.10 20.33 -19.12
C LYS A 108 10.83 21.01 -17.96
N ASP A 109 12.12 20.68 -17.78
CA ASP A 109 12.93 21.14 -16.65
C ASP A 109 12.24 20.89 -15.29
N THR A 110 11.60 19.71 -15.14
CA THR A 110 10.82 19.38 -13.96
C THR A 110 11.12 17.97 -13.44
N ALA A 111 11.07 17.81 -12.12
CA ALA A 111 11.09 16.49 -11.49
C ALA A 111 9.67 15.94 -11.34
N LEU A 112 9.54 14.61 -11.29
CA LEU A 112 8.29 13.96 -10.97
C LEU A 112 7.94 14.20 -9.49
N VAL A 113 6.96 15.06 -9.26
CA VAL A 113 6.41 15.39 -7.94
C VAL A 113 4.92 15.09 -7.93
N TYR A 114 4.57 13.86 -7.60
CA TYR A 114 3.20 13.39 -7.53
C TYR A 114 3.02 12.48 -6.30
N TYR A 115 1.86 11.87 -6.13
CA TYR A 115 1.59 10.94 -5.02
C TYR A 115 2.32 9.60 -5.20
N ILE A 116 3.64 9.64 -5.38
CA ILE A 116 4.46 8.47 -5.75
C ILE A 116 4.62 7.44 -4.62
N GLY A 117 4.34 7.79 -3.37
CA GLY A 117 4.61 6.94 -2.21
C GLY A 117 4.03 5.53 -2.31
N HIS A 118 2.82 5.39 -2.86
CA HIS A 118 2.19 4.08 -3.04
C HIS A 118 2.93 3.19 -4.06
N TRP A 119 3.51 3.78 -5.11
CA TRP A 119 4.20 3.06 -6.17
C TRP A 119 5.69 2.81 -5.90
N LEU A 120 6.31 3.53 -4.94
CA LEU A 120 7.76 3.45 -4.71
C LEU A 120 8.23 2.04 -4.35
N VAL A 121 7.53 1.37 -3.44
CA VAL A 121 7.92 0.01 -3.03
C VAL A 121 7.77 -0.99 -4.17
N PRO A 122 6.61 -1.10 -4.85
CA PRO A 122 6.48 -1.99 -6.00
C PRO A 122 7.43 -1.62 -7.15
N ALA A 123 7.69 -0.33 -7.40
CA ALA A 123 8.66 0.10 -8.41
C ALA A 123 10.10 -0.33 -8.04
N ALA A 124 10.50 -0.15 -6.78
CA ALA A 124 11.81 -0.60 -6.30
C ALA A 124 12.01 -2.11 -6.49
N LEU A 125 10.98 -2.91 -6.20
CA LEU A 125 11.00 -4.35 -6.42
C LEU A 125 11.07 -4.73 -7.91
N THR A 126 10.50 -3.89 -8.77
CA THR A 126 10.44 -4.14 -10.22
C THR A 126 11.71 -3.72 -10.96
N LYS A 127 12.45 -2.71 -10.47
CA LYS A 127 13.67 -2.23 -11.12
C LYS A 127 14.70 -3.33 -11.44
N PRO A 128 15.02 -4.27 -10.55
CA PRO A 128 15.93 -5.38 -10.88
C PRO A 128 15.37 -6.28 -12.00
N VAL A 129 14.06 -6.52 -12.02
CA VAL A 129 13.43 -7.31 -13.09
C VAL A 129 13.54 -6.58 -14.44
N TYR A 130 13.33 -5.27 -14.43
CA TYR A 130 13.50 -4.43 -15.60
C TYR A 130 14.94 -4.46 -16.13
N ALA A 131 15.93 -4.36 -15.24
CA ALA A 131 17.33 -4.39 -15.61
C ALA A 131 17.76 -5.73 -16.22
N LEU A 132 17.16 -6.85 -15.79
CA LEU A 132 17.53 -8.20 -16.23
C LEU A 132 16.73 -8.68 -17.45
N PHE A 133 15.44 -8.34 -17.54
CA PHE A 133 14.52 -8.96 -18.48
C PHE A 133 13.79 -7.98 -19.42
N GLY A 134 14.08 -6.67 -19.28
CA GLY A 134 13.45 -5.65 -20.10
C GLY A 134 12.04 -5.28 -19.65
N LEU A 135 11.39 -4.37 -20.43
CA LEU A 135 10.16 -3.71 -20.01
C LEU A 135 8.94 -4.65 -19.96
N ASP A 136 8.80 -5.54 -20.93
CA ASP A 136 7.59 -6.39 -21.03
C ASP A 136 7.47 -7.34 -19.84
N ALA A 137 8.56 -8.04 -19.50
CA ALA A 137 8.61 -8.90 -18.31
C ALA A 137 8.46 -8.10 -17.01
N ALA A 138 9.15 -6.96 -16.93
CA ALA A 138 9.05 -6.06 -15.77
C ALA A 138 7.64 -5.51 -15.59
N TRP A 139 6.93 -5.19 -16.67
CA TRP A 139 5.58 -4.64 -16.58
C TRP A 139 4.56 -5.65 -16.03
N MET A 140 4.68 -6.92 -16.41
CA MET A 140 3.86 -7.97 -15.82
C MET A 140 4.15 -8.11 -14.32
N PHE A 141 5.42 -8.18 -13.94
CA PHE A 141 5.82 -8.25 -12.53
C PHE A 141 5.37 -7.01 -11.75
N ALA A 142 5.49 -5.81 -12.33
CA ALA A 142 5.06 -4.55 -11.73
C ALA A 142 3.58 -4.57 -11.34
N ARG A 143 2.71 -5.04 -12.24
CA ARG A 143 1.27 -5.17 -11.98
C ARG A 143 1.00 -6.10 -10.80
N MET A 144 1.67 -7.24 -10.75
CA MET A 144 1.54 -8.19 -9.64
C MET A 144 2.07 -7.60 -8.33
N ALA A 145 3.22 -6.93 -8.37
CA ALA A 145 3.81 -6.27 -7.21
C ALA A 145 2.91 -5.15 -6.66
N LEU A 146 2.34 -4.31 -7.54
CA LEU A 146 1.41 -3.26 -7.15
C LEU A 146 0.13 -3.83 -6.54
N TRP A 147 -0.42 -4.87 -7.18
CA TRP A 147 -1.60 -5.56 -6.68
C TRP A 147 -1.39 -6.16 -5.28
N GLY A 148 -0.31 -6.93 -5.11
CA GLY A 148 0.04 -7.51 -3.81
C GLY A 148 0.30 -6.46 -2.74
N TRP A 149 0.98 -5.37 -3.10
CA TRP A 149 1.24 -4.24 -2.20
C TRP A 149 -0.06 -3.55 -1.75
N THR A 150 -0.97 -3.29 -2.69
CA THR A 150 -2.28 -2.71 -2.39
C THR A 150 -3.13 -3.64 -1.53
N ALA A 151 -3.18 -4.94 -1.87
CA ALA A 151 -3.91 -5.93 -1.10
C ALA A 151 -3.37 -6.07 0.33
N LEU A 152 -2.05 -6.04 0.51
CA LEU A 152 -1.43 -6.03 1.84
C LEU A 152 -1.84 -4.78 2.64
N GLY A 153 -1.82 -3.61 2.02
CA GLY A 153 -2.22 -2.37 2.68
C GLY A 153 -3.68 -2.39 3.13
N THR A 154 -4.60 -2.74 2.24
CA THR A 154 -6.04 -2.84 2.54
C THR A 154 -6.33 -3.94 3.58
N TYR A 155 -5.60 -5.06 3.53
CA TYR A 155 -5.67 -6.11 4.54
C TYR A 155 -5.28 -5.61 5.93
N LEU A 156 -4.17 -4.87 6.03
CA LEU A 156 -3.73 -4.28 7.30
C LEU A 156 -4.74 -3.25 7.82
N VAL A 157 -5.35 -2.45 6.93
CA VAL A 157 -6.42 -1.51 7.31
C VAL A 157 -7.63 -2.28 7.83
N ALA A 158 -8.07 -3.33 7.13
CA ALA A 158 -9.19 -4.16 7.54
C ALA A 158 -8.96 -4.78 8.92
N LEU A 159 -7.78 -5.37 9.16
CA LEU A 159 -7.43 -5.92 10.48
C LEU A 159 -7.47 -4.88 11.58
N ASN A 160 -6.87 -3.70 11.37
CA ASN A 160 -6.87 -2.63 12.37
C ASN A 160 -8.30 -2.12 12.63
N LEU A 161 -9.13 -2.01 11.60
CA LEU A 161 -10.52 -1.62 11.72
C LEU A 161 -11.32 -2.63 12.57
N LEU A 162 -11.17 -3.93 12.29
CA LEU A 162 -11.86 -4.97 13.07
C LEU A 162 -11.44 -4.95 14.54
N VAL A 163 -10.15 -4.73 14.83
CA VAL A 163 -9.65 -4.57 16.19
C VAL A 163 -10.24 -3.31 16.84
N TYR A 164 -10.21 -2.18 16.13
CA TYR A 164 -10.75 -0.91 16.62
C TYR A 164 -12.25 -1.00 16.95
N LEU A 165 -13.04 -1.65 16.09
CA LEU A 165 -14.46 -1.87 16.26
C LEU A 165 -14.80 -2.98 17.27
N ARG A 166 -13.80 -3.65 17.84
CA ARG A 166 -13.98 -4.83 18.72
C ARG A 166 -14.94 -5.86 18.09
N ALA A 167 -14.70 -6.20 16.83
CA ALA A 167 -15.54 -7.10 16.05
C ALA A 167 -15.33 -8.57 16.44
N ASP A 168 -15.81 -8.96 17.61
CA ASP A 168 -15.70 -10.28 18.25
C ASP A 168 -16.55 -11.36 17.57
N THR A 169 -17.64 -10.99 16.92
CA THR A 169 -18.57 -11.90 16.24
C THR A 169 -18.45 -11.80 14.71
N GLY A 170 -18.78 -12.89 14.01
CA GLY A 170 -18.78 -12.90 12.55
C GLY A 170 -19.70 -11.83 11.93
N LYS A 171 -20.83 -11.52 12.59
CA LYS A 171 -21.75 -10.46 12.16
C LYS A 171 -21.08 -9.07 12.23
N LYS A 172 -20.42 -8.73 13.33
CA LYS A 172 -19.68 -7.46 13.47
C LYS A 172 -18.51 -7.38 12.48
N GLN A 173 -17.79 -8.50 12.27
CA GLN A 173 -16.73 -8.58 11.28
C GLN A 173 -17.26 -8.29 9.88
N GLY A 174 -18.37 -8.93 9.48
CA GLY A 174 -19.01 -8.70 8.19
C GLY A 174 -19.46 -7.25 8.00
N ILE A 175 -20.12 -6.65 8.99
CA ILE A 175 -20.55 -5.24 8.95
C ILE A 175 -19.34 -4.31 8.82
N GLY A 176 -18.27 -4.51 9.60
CA GLY A 176 -17.06 -3.70 9.53
C GLY A 176 -16.37 -3.76 8.16
N LEU A 177 -16.33 -4.94 7.53
CA LEU A 177 -15.79 -5.11 6.19
C LEU A 177 -16.68 -4.49 5.11
N LEU A 178 -17.98 -4.64 5.19
CA LEU A 178 -18.92 -3.97 4.30
C LEU A 178 -18.77 -2.46 4.40
N PHE A 179 -18.68 -1.92 5.62
CA PHE A 179 -18.43 -0.50 5.82
C PHE A 179 -17.14 -0.06 5.17
N LEU A 180 -16.03 -0.80 5.34
CA LEU A 180 -14.74 -0.49 4.71
C LEU A 180 -14.84 -0.46 3.18
N ILE A 181 -15.49 -1.47 2.58
CA ILE A 181 -15.61 -1.60 1.12
C ILE A 181 -16.49 -0.49 0.53
N PHE A 182 -17.63 -0.21 1.16
CA PHE A 182 -18.60 0.75 0.64
C PHE A 182 -18.34 2.20 1.07
N PHE A 183 -17.50 2.45 2.07
CA PHE A 183 -17.21 3.80 2.54
C PHE A 183 -16.58 4.70 1.46
N SER A 184 -15.76 4.13 0.59
CA SER A 184 -15.14 4.85 -0.55
C SER A 184 -15.85 4.60 -1.89
N GLY A 185 -16.85 3.71 -1.91
CA GLY A 185 -17.52 3.23 -3.12
C GLY A 185 -18.78 4.00 -3.52
N MET A 186 -19.03 5.18 -2.95
CA MET A 186 -20.19 6.02 -3.28
C MET A 186 -20.18 6.49 -4.75
N ASP A 187 -19.03 6.47 -5.40
CA ASP A 187 -18.90 6.76 -6.83
C ASP A 187 -19.71 5.80 -7.71
N ILE A 188 -19.87 4.54 -7.27
CA ILE A 188 -20.72 3.55 -7.97
C ILE A 188 -22.18 4.01 -7.97
N LEU A 189 -22.66 4.57 -6.84
CA LEU A 189 -24.03 5.11 -6.78
C LEU A 189 -24.18 6.35 -7.64
N GLY A 190 -23.16 7.20 -7.73
CA GLY A 190 -23.13 8.33 -8.65
C GLY A 190 -23.19 7.90 -10.12
N ALA A 191 -22.43 6.88 -10.50
CA ALA A 191 -22.42 6.33 -11.86
C ALA A 191 -23.72 5.58 -12.24
N LEU A 192 -24.51 5.11 -11.29
CA LEU A 192 -25.83 4.50 -11.53
C LEU A 192 -26.95 5.55 -11.70
N TYR A 193 -26.70 6.80 -11.26
CA TYR A 193 -27.67 7.90 -11.30
C TYR A 193 -27.45 8.86 -12.49
N SER A 194 -26.32 8.74 -13.19
CA SER A 194 -25.97 9.51 -14.39
C SER A 194 -26.31 8.76 -15.68
#